data_6dc44e94ca099f8d4e570a8c543c45cb
#
_entry.id   6dc44e94ca099f8d4e570a8c543c45cb
#
_cell.length_a   1.000
_cell.length_b   1.000
_cell.length_c   1.000
_cell.angle_alpha   90.00
_cell.angle_beta   90.00
_cell.angle_gamma   90.00
#
_symmetry.space_group_name_H-M   'P 1'
#
loop_
_entity.id
_entity.type
_entity.pdbx_description
1 polymer ?
#
loop_
_entity_poly.entity_id
_entity_poly.type
_entity_poly.pdbx_seq_one_letter_code
_entity_poly.pdbx_strand_id
1 'polypeptide(L)'
;MEEHFVNPVQKAGPTGGKKSREPGILKAADGIDWNEAWKMQRSQKAVIKRDVNFWDNKARDFFKKPWDSNYSDDFLKIMEPKRCWTVLDMGCGSGALAIPLAKYVRRITAVDFSPGMLELLEEQCKTKEIDNIAVIKASWEDNWTSKGIGSYDAVVASRCLVVDDLRKAIMKLHNAARERVYISTIVGDGPHDRGMYEAVGRRLTPGPDYIYTYNLLYQMGICAHLSFIKDYRQESFQDLDAAHQYYDRFLGELTNSEKVKLRCYLEDQLVARNGKWVLKYKRATRWAVMWWEKE
;
A
#
# COMPACT_ATOMS: atom_id res chain seq x y z
N MET A 1 -62.97 -62.96 4.52
CA MET A 1 -61.64 -63.37 4.00
C MET A 1 -60.98 -62.12 3.55
N GLU A 2 -60.27 -61.48 4.46
CA GLU A 2 -59.47 -60.24 4.17
C GLU A 2 -58.08 -60.56 4.58
N GLU A 3 -57.17 -60.54 3.60
CA GLU A 3 -55.75 -60.77 3.78
C GLU A 3 -55.06 -59.42 4.17
N HIS A 4 -54.50 -59.41 5.36
CA HIS A 4 -53.65 -58.30 5.82
C HIS A 4 -52.23 -58.37 5.20
N PHE A 5 -51.93 -57.47 4.31
CA PHE A 5 -50.54 -57.20 3.88
C PHE A 5 -49.81 -56.34 4.93
N VAL A 6 -48.80 -56.92 5.54
CA VAL A 6 -47.85 -56.17 6.44
C VAL A 6 -46.71 -55.66 5.63
N ASN A 7 -46.55 -54.35 5.57
CA ASN A 7 -45.39 -53.67 4.96
C ASN A 7 -44.15 -53.67 5.90
N PRO A 8 -42.95 -54.01 5.44
CA PRO A 8 -41.77 -53.98 6.29
C PRO A 8 -41.24 -52.54 6.44
N VAL A 9 -40.96 -52.14 7.68
CA VAL A 9 -40.34 -50.88 8.10
C VAL A 9 -38.94 -50.81 7.54
N GLN A 10 -38.71 -49.87 6.65
CA GLN A 10 -37.35 -49.51 6.22
C GLN A 10 -36.65 -48.72 7.33
N LYS A 11 -35.48 -49.23 7.77
CA LYS A 11 -34.55 -48.55 8.69
C LYS A 11 -34.00 -47.31 8.02
N ALA A 12 -34.18 -46.16 8.64
CA ALA A 12 -33.53 -44.91 8.27
C ALA A 12 -32.01 -45.02 8.45
N GLY A 13 -31.26 -44.80 7.37
CA GLY A 13 -29.81 -44.67 7.39
C GLY A 13 -29.37 -43.33 8.00
N PRO A 14 -28.07 -43.19 8.37
CA PRO A 14 -27.59 -42.04 9.12
C PRO A 14 -27.66 -40.76 8.29
N THR A 15 -28.16 -39.73 8.93
CA THR A 15 -28.27 -38.36 8.42
C THR A 15 -26.90 -37.84 7.93
N GLY A 16 -26.82 -37.55 6.65
CA GLY A 16 -25.64 -36.95 6.03
C GLY A 16 -25.26 -35.61 6.66
N GLY A 17 -24.01 -35.51 7.06
CA GLY A 17 -23.42 -34.29 7.57
C GLY A 17 -23.61 -33.13 6.57
N LYS A 18 -23.99 -31.98 7.09
CA LYS A 18 -23.98 -30.71 6.36
C LYS A 18 -22.56 -30.47 5.88
N LYS A 19 -22.27 -30.73 4.61
CA LYS A 19 -21.12 -30.17 3.93
C LYS A 19 -21.30 -28.66 3.97
N SER A 20 -20.44 -27.97 4.70
CA SER A 20 -20.25 -26.52 4.57
C SER A 20 -20.05 -26.25 3.08
N ARG A 21 -20.96 -25.50 2.48
CA ARG A 21 -20.75 -24.98 1.13
C ARG A 21 -19.53 -24.05 1.20
N GLU A 22 -18.40 -24.50 0.68
CA GLU A 22 -17.35 -23.57 0.29
C GLU A 22 -17.98 -22.50 -0.60
N PRO A 23 -17.72 -21.20 -0.37
CA PRO A 23 -18.21 -20.16 -1.25
C PRO A 23 -17.75 -20.48 -2.67
N GLY A 24 -18.69 -20.75 -3.56
CA GLY A 24 -18.41 -21.13 -4.94
C GLY A 24 -17.63 -20.02 -5.60
N ILE A 25 -16.35 -20.26 -5.83
CA ILE A 25 -15.50 -19.43 -6.69
C ILE A 25 -16.20 -19.36 -8.04
N LEU A 26 -16.68 -18.17 -8.40
CA LEU A 26 -17.35 -17.96 -9.67
C LEU A 26 -16.35 -18.22 -10.80
N LYS A 27 -16.61 -19.24 -11.61
CA LYS A 27 -15.77 -19.75 -12.70
C LYS A 27 -15.49 -18.78 -13.85
N ALA A 28 -16.06 -17.57 -13.85
CA ALA A 28 -15.91 -16.58 -14.91
C ALA A 28 -14.56 -15.82 -14.93
N ALA A 29 -13.74 -15.97 -13.89
CA ALA A 29 -12.37 -15.40 -13.86
C ALA A 29 -11.29 -16.48 -14.08
N ASP A 30 -11.66 -17.64 -14.58
CA ASP A 30 -10.85 -18.88 -14.62
C ASP A 30 -9.66 -18.85 -15.61
N GLY A 31 -9.36 -17.71 -16.23
CA GLY A 31 -8.23 -17.61 -17.17
C GLY A 31 -6.98 -16.91 -16.61
N ILE A 32 -7.07 -16.12 -15.54
CA ILE A 32 -5.96 -15.29 -15.06
C ILE A 32 -5.64 -15.62 -13.62
N ASP A 33 -4.40 -16.09 -13.33
CA ASP A 33 -3.86 -16.07 -11.97
C ASP A 33 -3.34 -14.66 -11.67
N TRP A 34 -4.08 -13.90 -10.85
CA TRP A 34 -3.74 -12.52 -10.55
C TRP A 34 -2.47 -12.37 -9.71
N ASN A 35 -2.03 -13.41 -9.01
CA ASN A 35 -0.74 -13.40 -8.32
C ASN A 35 0.42 -13.56 -9.32
N GLU A 36 0.29 -14.45 -10.30
CA GLU A 36 1.28 -14.59 -11.37
C GLU A 36 1.28 -13.36 -12.30
N ALA A 37 0.11 -12.82 -12.64
CA ALA A 37 0.01 -11.56 -13.38
C ALA A 37 0.69 -10.39 -12.64
N TRP A 38 0.54 -10.30 -11.31
CA TRP A 38 1.28 -9.36 -10.47
C TRP A 38 2.80 -9.52 -10.60
N LYS A 39 3.31 -10.75 -10.47
CA LYS A 39 4.75 -11.05 -10.59
C LYS A 39 5.29 -10.66 -11.97
N MET A 40 4.57 -11.04 -13.03
CA MET A 40 4.93 -10.67 -14.42
C MET A 40 5.00 -9.16 -14.61
N GLN A 41 3.98 -8.42 -14.16
CA GLN A 41 3.94 -6.96 -14.31
C GLN A 41 5.06 -6.28 -13.52
N ARG A 42 5.40 -6.81 -12.35
CA ARG A 42 6.53 -6.31 -11.56
C ARG A 42 7.87 -6.55 -12.23
N SER A 43 8.08 -7.72 -12.83
CA SER A 43 9.34 -8.06 -13.50
C SER A 43 9.60 -7.19 -14.75
N GLN A 44 8.56 -6.67 -15.38
CA GLN A 44 8.68 -5.77 -16.54
C GLN A 44 9.07 -4.33 -16.16
N LYS A 45 8.92 -3.97 -14.90
CA LYS A 45 9.31 -2.64 -14.42
C LYS A 45 10.82 -2.58 -14.28
N ALA A 46 11.46 -1.56 -14.89
CA ALA A 46 12.87 -1.27 -14.64
C ALA A 46 13.11 -1.16 -13.13
N VAL A 47 13.91 -2.07 -12.58
CA VAL A 47 14.06 -2.24 -11.15
C VAL A 47 14.98 -1.15 -10.61
N ILE A 48 14.41 -0.02 -10.17
CA ILE A 48 15.10 0.77 -9.15
C ILE A 48 15.04 -0.12 -7.89
N LYS A 49 16.18 -0.66 -7.51
CA LYS A 49 16.31 -1.51 -6.33
C LYS A 49 16.00 -0.67 -5.09
N ARG A 50 14.78 -0.83 -4.57
CA ARG A 50 14.31 -0.12 -3.37
C ARG A 50 14.66 -0.94 -2.13
N ASP A 51 15.97 -1.14 -1.93
CA ASP A 51 16.52 -1.82 -0.76
C ASP A 51 16.56 -0.92 0.48
N VAL A 52 17.15 -1.43 1.57
CA VAL A 52 17.32 -0.70 2.84
C VAL A 52 18.04 0.63 2.61
N ASN A 53 19.15 0.62 1.84
CA ASN A 53 19.93 1.83 1.59
C ASN A 53 19.14 2.91 0.85
N PHE A 54 18.29 2.52 -0.10
CA PHE A 54 17.40 3.44 -0.79
C PHE A 54 16.47 4.16 0.19
N TRP A 55 15.84 3.41 1.10
CA TRP A 55 14.90 3.97 2.05
C TRP A 55 15.56 4.74 3.19
N ASP A 56 16.71 4.28 3.69
CA ASP A 56 17.52 5.01 4.69
C ASP A 56 17.99 6.36 4.16
N ASN A 57 18.44 6.41 2.89
CA ASN A 57 18.78 7.68 2.25
C ASN A 57 17.55 8.57 2.08
N LYS A 58 16.41 7.99 1.75
CA LYS A 58 15.15 8.73 1.60
C LYS A 58 14.63 9.26 2.93
N ALA A 59 14.83 8.55 4.04
CA ALA A 59 14.49 9.03 5.38
C ALA A 59 15.13 10.39 5.68
N ARG A 60 16.40 10.58 5.30
CA ARG A 60 17.13 11.86 5.45
C ARG A 60 16.51 13.02 4.66
N ASP A 61 15.91 12.73 3.50
CA ASP A 61 15.23 13.73 2.67
C ASP A 61 13.85 14.11 3.25
N PHE A 62 13.17 13.18 3.93
CA PHE A 62 11.89 13.44 4.60
C PHE A 62 12.02 14.45 5.75
N PHE A 63 13.14 14.49 6.45
CA PHE A 63 13.42 15.49 7.49
C PHE A 63 13.40 16.94 6.96
N LYS A 64 13.75 17.12 5.71
CA LYS A 64 13.99 18.46 5.14
C LYS A 64 12.74 19.15 4.61
N LYS A 65 11.62 18.45 4.41
CA LYS A 65 10.39 19.04 3.84
C LYS A 65 9.15 18.37 4.42
N PRO A 66 8.32 19.10 5.19
CA PRO A 66 6.98 18.64 5.48
C PRO A 66 6.20 18.48 4.18
N TRP A 67 5.59 17.33 3.97
CA TRP A 67 4.77 17.05 2.80
C TRP A 67 3.36 17.56 3.09
N ASP A 68 2.95 18.57 2.35
CA ASP A 68 1.56 19.00 2.32
C ASP A 68 0.77 17.97 1.49
N SER A 69 0.11 17.04 2.17
CA SER A 69 -0.63 15.92 1.59
C SER A 69 -1.87 15.64 2.43
N ASN A 70 -3.02 15.60 1.78
CA ASN A 70 -4.29 15.23 2.41
C ASN A 70 -4.47 13.70 2.59
N TYR A 71 -3.49 12.91 2.14
CA TYR A 71 -3.62 11.45 2.08
C TYR A 71 -3.97 10.81 3.42
N SER A 72 -3.24 11.17 4.49
CA SER A 72 -3.44 10.55 5.80
C SER A 72 -4.81 10.88 6.39
N ASP A 73 -5.25 12.14 6.25
CA ASP A 73 -6.56 12.57 6.72
C ASP A 73 -7.70 11.87 5.98
N ASP A 74 -7.59 11.75 4.66
CA ASP A 74 -8.61 11.06 3.85
C ASP A 74 -8.57 9.53 4.08
N PHE A 75 -7.38 8.96 4.35
CA PHE A 75 -7.28 7.55 4.74
C PHE A 75 -7.98 7.29 6.08
N LEU A 76 -7.78 8.17 7.07
CA LEU A 76 -8.42 8.05 8.39
C LEU A 76 -9.94 8.20 8.32
N LYS A 77 -10.47 9.05 7.43
CA LYS A 77 -11.92 9.14 7.16
C LYS A 77 -12.49 7.82 6.60
N ILE A 78 -11.74 7.14 5.72
CA ILE A 78 -12.14 5.82 5.19
C ILE A 78 -12.02 4.73 6.25
N MET A 79 -10.98 4.81 7.08
CA MET A 79 -10.68 3.80 8.09
C MET A 79 -11.67 3.82 9.26
N GLU A 80 -12.16 5.00 9.65
CA GLU A 80 -13.03 5.21 10.82
C GLU A 80 -12.47 4.50 12.07
N PRO A 81 -11.26 4.86 12.54
CA PRO A 81 -10.58 4.11 13.58
C PRO A 81 -11.33 4.17 14.93
N LYS A 82 -11.31 3.07 15.69
CA LYS A 82 -11.94 2.98 17.00
C LYS A 82 -10.91 3.15 18.14
N ARG A 83 -11.25 3.89 19.17
CA ARG A 83 -10.34 4.16 20.31
C ARG A 83 -9.86 2.89 21.04
N CYS A 84 -10.63 1.81 20.99
CA CYS A 84 -10.25 0.53 21.60
C CYS A 84 -9.28 -0.29 20.73
N TRP A 85 -9.07 0.06 19.47
CA TRP A 85 -8.27 -0.76 18.56
C TRP A 85 -6.78 -0.76 18.89
N THR A 86 -6.21 -1.95 18.77
CA THR A 86 -4.79 -2.15 18.50
C THR A 86 -4.59 -2.26 17.01
N VAL A 87 -3.60 -1.56 16.46
CA VAL A 87 -3.35 -1.50 15.01
C VAL A 87 -1.95 -1.96 14.68
N LEU A 88 -1.81 -2.80 13.65
CA LEU A 88 -0.55 -3.07 12.97
C LEU A 88 -0.44 -2.15 11.74
N ASP A 89 0.61 -1.34 11.67
CA ASP A 89 0.97 -0.56 10.46
C ASP A 89 2.21 -1.20 9.82
N MET A 90 1.99 -2.02 8.80
CA MET A 90 3.06 -2.73 8.07
C MET A 90 3.60 -1.87 6.94
N GLY A 91 4.93 -1.66 6.93
CA GLY A 91 5.60 -0.72 6.04
C GLY A 91 5.30 0.73 6.44
N CYS A 92 5.39 1.02 7.74
CA CYS A 92 5.00 2.30 8.32
C CYS A 92 5.85 3.49 7.86
N GLY A 93 7.05 3.23 7.33
CA GLY A 93 8.03 4.26 7.00
C GLY A 93 8.31 5.16 8.20
N SER A 94 8.40 6.46 7.98
CA SER A 94 8.59 7.47 9.01
C SER A 94 7.30 7.85 9.78
N GLY A 95 6.22 7.04 9.68
CA GLY A 95 4.99 7.25 10.44
C GLY A 95 3.97 8.18 9.79
N ALA A 96 4.00 8.33 8.48
CA ALA A 96 3.05 9.21 7.76
C ALA A 96 1.57 8.90 8.08
N LEU A 97 1.24 7.64 8.38
CA LEU A 97 -0.09 7.24 8.83
C LEU A 97 -0.12 6.95 10.34
N ALA A 98 0.90 6.28 10.89
CA ALA A 98 0.94 5.90 12.30
C ALA A 98 0.81 7.10 13.23
N ILE A 99 1.52 8.21 12.95
CA ILE A 99 1.51 9.41 13.79
C ILE A 99 0.11 10.05 13.91
N PRO A 100 -0.60 10.40 12.80
CA PRO A 100 -1.95 10.93 12.93
C PRO A 100 -2.95 9.91 13.47
N LEU A 101 -2.80 8.61 13.17
CA LEU A 101 -3.65 7.53 13.66
C LEU A 101 -3.54 7.32 15.17
N ALA A 102 -2.38 7.59 15.77
CA ALA A 102 -2.13 7.41 17.22
C ALA A 102 -3.15 8.13 18.12
N LYS A 103 -3.72 9.25 17.65
CA LYS A 103 -4.75 10.03 18.37
C LYS A 103 -6.10 9.30 18.49
N TYR A 104 -6.35 8.32 17.64
CA TYR A 104 -7.67 7.70 17.46
C TYR A 104 -7.73 6.24 17.91
N VAL A 105 -6.60 5.63 18.29
CA VAL A 105 -6.53 4.21 18.64
C VAL A 105 -5.82 3.99 19.97
N ARG A 106 -6.00 2.81 20.56
CA ARG A 106 -5.36 2.47 21.84
C ARG A 106 -3.85 2.31 21.71
N ARG A 107 -3.38 1.61 20.68
CA ARG A 107 -1.95 1.33 20.46
C ARG A 107 -1.69 0.98 19.00
N ILE A 108 -0.51 1.36 18.52
CA ILE A 108 -0.01 0.99 17.18
C ILE A 108 1.29 0.19 17.35
N THR A 109 1.41 -0.89 16.57
CA THR A 109 2.68 -1.56 16.29
C THR A 109 3.09 -1.17 14.86
N ALA A 110 4.09 -0.33 14.76
CA ALA A 110 4.61 0.19 13.50
C ALA A 110 5.79 -0.67 13.04
N VAL A 111 5.70 -1.25 11.85
CA VAL A 111 6.68 -2.19 11.33
C VAL A 111 7.26 -1.67 10.03
N ASP A 112 8.60 -1.60 9.96
CA ASP A 112 9.32 -1.32 8.71
C ASP A 112 10.64 -2.10 8.70
N PHE A 113 11.20 -2.32 7.52
CA PHE A 113 12.49 -3.00 7.37
C PHE A 113 13.68 -2.03 7.37
N SER A 114 13.44 -0.72 7.14
CA SER A 114 14.44 0.34 7.12
C SER A 114 14.70 0.89 8.52
N PRO A 115 15.90 0.71 9.09
CA PRO A 115 16.25 1.31 10.37
C PRO A 115 16.12 2.83 10.37
N GLY A 116 16.58 3.50 9.30
CA GLY A 116 16.52 4.94 9.20
C GLY A 116 15.10 5.51 9.21
N MET A 117 14.13 4.76 8.63
CA MET A 117 12.71 5.13 8.72
C MET A 117 12.18 4.99 10.14
N LEU A 118 12.53 3.91 10.85
CA LEU A 118 12.09 3.69 12.23
C LEU A 118 12.70 4.70 13.20
N GLU A 119 13.99 5.02 13.07
CA GLU A 119 14.67 6.06 13.86
C GLU A 119 13.95 7.41 13.69
N LEU A 120 13.59 7.77 12.47
CA LEU A 120 12.85 8.99 12.18
C LEU A 120 11.45 8.99 12.78
N LEU A 121 10.75 7.84 12.77
CA LEU A 121 9.45 7.67 13.42
C LEU A 121 9.58 7.87 14.93
N GLU A 122 10.57 7.23 15.58
CA GLU A 122 10.81 7.36 17.03
C GLU A 122 11.14 8.80 17.42
N GLU A 123 11.96 9.50 16.64
CA GLU A 123 12.27 10.92 16.87
C GLU A 123 11.02 11.81 16.76
N GLN A 124 10.17 11.57 15.76
CA GLN A 124 8.90 12.28 15.63
C GLN A 124 7.95 11.97 16.78
N CYS A 125 7.90 10.72 17.27
CA CYS A 125 7.11 10.35 18.45
C CYS A 125 7.58 11.11 19.70
N LYS A 126 8.89 11.18 19.93
CA LYS A 126 9.48 11.96 21.04
C LYS A 126 9.12 13.45 20.93
N THR A 127 9.31 14.04 19.75
CA THR A 127 9.04 15.47 19.52
C THR A 127 7.56 15.84 19.72
N LYS A 128 6.65 14.92 19.40
CA LYS A 128 5.19 15.12 19.46
C LYS A 128 4.55 14.51 20.71
N GLU A 129 5.36 14.00 21.63
CA GLU A 129 4.92 13.35 22.89
C GLU A 129 3.90 12.22 22.66
N ILE A 130 4.18 11.36 21.63
CA ILE A 130 3.35 10.20 21.30
C ILE A 130 3.96 8.96 21.95
N ASP A 131 3.21 8.30 22.85
CA ASP A 131 3.66 7.18 23.68
C ASP A 131 3.00 5.83 23.33
N ASN A 132 2.00 5.83 22.45
CA ASN A 132 1.23 4.64 22.09
C ASN A 132 1.65 3.99 20.77
N ILE A 133 2.82 4.33 20.22
CA ILE A 133 3.44 3.68 19.06
C ILE A 133 4.65 2.87 19.51
N ALA A 134 4.64 1.55 19.23
CA ALA A 134 5.80 0.69 19.37
C ALA A 134 6.36 0.33 17.98
N VAL A 135 7.68 0.37 17.81
CA VAL A 135 8.32 0.05 16.54
C VAL A 135 8.92 -1.34 16.54
N ILE A 136 8.84 -2.04 15.41
CA ILE A 136 9.47 -3.35 15.18
C ILE A 136 10.17 -3.33 13.83
N LYS A 137 11.46 -3.70 13.81
CA LYS A 137 12.18 -3.91 12.56
C LYS A 137 11.86 -5.29 11.99
N ALA A 138 11.08 -5.32 10.92
CA ALA A 138 10.78 -6.56 10.18
C ALA A 138 10.40 -6.26 8.73
N SER A 139 10.56 -7.26 7.86
CA SER A 139 10.20 -7.24 6.45
C SER A 139 8.95 -8.10 6.17
N TRP A 140 8.49 -8.08 4.91
CA TRP A 140 7.45 -8.97 4.43
C TRP A 140 7.86 -10.45 4.45
N GLU A 141 9.16 -10.73 4.29
CA GLU A 141 9.73 -12.07 4.19
C GLU A 141 9.96 -12.71 5.56
N ASP A 142 10.13 -11.90 6.62
CA ASP A 142 10.37 -12.39 7.98
C ASP A 142 9.22 -13.25 8.51
N ASN A 143 9.53 -14.12 9.46
CA ASN A 143 8.52 -14.78 10.27
C ASN A 143 7.99 -13.77 11.30
N TRP A 144 6.78 -13.27 11.09
CA TRP A 144 6.19 -12.21 11.92
C TRP A 144 6.00 -12.62 13.38
N THR A 145 5.61 -13.88 13.63
CA THR A 145 5.44 -14.40 15.01
C THR A 145 6.76 -14.37 15.76
N SER A 146 7.87 -14.79 15.14
CA SER A 146 9.20 -14.78 15.79
C SER A 146 9.72 -13.35 16.02
N LYS A 147 9.18 -12.36 15.33
CA LYS A 147 9.46 -10.93 15.53
C LYS A 147 8.53 -10.27 16.56
N GLY A 148 7.62 -11.01 17.19
CA GLY A 148 6.67 -10.48 18.13
C GLY A 148 5.45 -9.79 17.49
N ILE A 149 5.25 -9.94 16.18
CA ILE A 149 4.07 -9.45 15.49
C ILE A 149 2.95 -10.48 15.65
N GLY A 150 1.97 -10.15 16.46
CA GLY A 150 0.84 -11.02 16.82
C GLY A 150 -0.45 -10.67 16.06
N SER A 151 -1.57 -10.60 16.80
CA SER A 151 -2.89 -10.25 16.26
C SER A 151 -3.34 -8.89 16.75
N TYR A 152 -4.00 -8.14 15.85
CA TYR A 152 -4.44 -6.76 16.04
C TYR A 152 -5.90 -6.60 15.64
N ASP A 153 -6.61 -5.63 16.22
CA ASP A 153 -8.00 -5.36 15.85
C ASP A 153 -8.08 -4.89 14.39
N ALA A 154 -7.17 -4.02 13.98
CA ALA A 154 -7.03 -3.62 12.59
C ALA A 154 -5.58 -3.76 12.08
N VAL A 155 -5.43 -4.07 10.81
CA VAL A 155 -4.12 -4.19 10.14
C VAL A 155 -4.10 -3.29 8.91
N VAL A 156 -3.05 -2.51 8.78
CA VAL A 156 -2.87 -1.56 7.68
C VAL A 156 -1.58 -1.86 6.91
N ALA A 157 -1.66 -1.78 5.59
CA ALA A 157 -0.51 -1.77 4.69
C ALA A 157 -0.69 -0.63 3.67
N SER A 158 -0.19 0.55 4.01
CA SER A 158 -0.42 1.76 3.23
C SER A 158 0.74 2.09 2.32
N ARG A 159 0.54 2.02 1.00
CA ARG A 159 1.51 2.37 -0.06
C ARG A 159 2.83 1.57 0.01
N CYS A 160 2.80 0.39 0.60
CA CYS A 160 3.99 -0.43 0.88
C CYS A 160 3.95 -1.84 0.25
N LEU A 161 2.94 -2.18 -0.56
CA LEU A 161 2.85 -3.46 -1.25
C LEU A 161 3.88 -3.59 -2.40
N VAL A 162 5.16 -3.51 -2.04
CA VAL A 162 6.28 -3.73 -2.97
C VAL A 162 6.80 -5.14 -2.72
N VAL A 163 5.93 -6.13 -2.92
CA VAL A 163 6.17 -7.56 -2.61
C VAL A 163 6.18 -8.40 -3.88
N ASP A 164 6.94 -9.49 -3.89
CA ASP A 164 6.99 -10.38 -5.04
C ASP A 164 5.77 -11.30 -5.07
N ASP A 165 5.36 -11.84 -3.94
CA ASP A 165 4.18 -12.67 -3.78
C ASP A 165 3.05 -11.90 -3.06
N LEU A 166 2.12 -11.36 -3.85
CA LEU A 166 1.02 -10.55 -3.32
C LEU A 166 0.06 -11.39 -2.48
N ARG A 167 -0.24 -12.63 -2.91
CA ARG A 167 -1.12 -13.56 -2.18
C ARG A 167 -0.59 -13.84 -0.78
N LYS A 168 0.70 -14.16 -0.67
CA LYS A 168 1.36 -14.40 0.61
C LYS A 168 1.32 -13.17 1.52
N ALA A 169 1.53 -11.98 0.96
CA ALA A 169 1.47 -10.72 1.72
C ALA A 169 0.04 -10.46 2.25
N ILE A 170 -0.99 -10.60 1.39
CA ILE A 170 -2.39 -10.44 1.80
C ILE A 170 -2.76 -11.43 2.90
N MET A 171 -2.36 -12.70 2.77
CA MET A 171 -2.62 -13.71 3.81
C MET A 171 -1.97 -13.37 5.15
N LYS A 172 -0.74 -12.81 5.15
CA LYS A 172 -0.10 -12.34 6.40
C LYS A 172 -0.91 -11.24 7.07
N LEU A 173 -1.35 -10.23 6.30
CA LEU A 173 -2.19 -9.15 6.82
C LEU A 173 -3.52 -9.70 7.37
N HIS A 174 -4.17 -10.57 6.59
CA HIS A 174 -5.44 -11.17 6.96
C HIS A 174 -5.33 -11.99 8.26
N ASN A 175 -4.29 -12.81 8.39
CA ASN A 175 -4.09 -13.64 9.58
C ASN A 175 -3.71 -12.81 10.83
N ALA A 176 -3.07 -11.67 10.66
CA ALA A 176 -2.73 -10.76 11.76
C ALA A 176 -3.93 -9.90 12.21
N ALA A 177 -4.98 -9.77 11.41
CA ALA A 177 -6.16 -8.99 11.75
C ALA A 177 -7.20 -9.81 12.53
N ARG A 178 -7.87 -9.18 13.49
CA ARG A 178 -9.07 -9.73 14.17
C ARG A 178 -10.38 -9.19 13.57
N GLU A 179 -10.42 -7.89 13.23
CA GLU A 179 -11.63 -7.25 12.72
C GLU A 179 -11.49 -6.78 11.28
N ARG A 180 -10.47 -5.96 10.97
CA ARG A 180 -10.36 -5.27 9.67
C ARG A 180 -8.95 -5.24 9.10
N VAL A 181 -8.87 -5.31 7.78
CA VAL A 181 -7.63 -5.10 7.02
C VAL A 181 -7.81 -3.95 6.05
N TYR A 182 -6.80 -3.08 5.96
CA TYR A 182 -6.76 -1.95 5.04
C TYR A 182 -5.49 -2.03 4.20
N ILE A 183 -5.63 -1.96 2.89
CA ILE A 183 -4.51 -1.92 1.94
C ILE A 183 -4.67 -0.69 1.07
N SER A 184 -3.60 0.05 0.84
CA SER A 184 -3.63 1.04 -0.24
C SER A 184 -2.51 0.83 -1.24
N THR A 185 -2.84 1.02 -2.52
CA THR A 185 -1.92 0.91 -3.64
C THR A 185 -2.21 1.96 -4.71
N ILE A 186 -1.34 2.05 -5.70
CA ILE A 186 -1.42 3.05 -6.78
C ILE A 186 -2.61 2.79 -7.71
N VAL A 187 -3.06 3.87 -8.37
CA VAL A 187 -3.99 3.84 -9.51
C VAL A 187 -3.24 4.35 -10.74
N GLY A 188 -3.18 3.54 -11.79
CA GLY A 188 -2.50 3.88 -13.04
C GLY A 188 -1.02 4.19 -12.86
N ASP A 189 -0.57 5.35 -13.29
CA ASP A 189 0.85 5.76 -13.21
C ASP A 189 1.36 6.02 -11.78
N GLY A 190 0.47 6.10 -10.80
CA GLY A 190 0.81 6.37 -9.41
C GLY A 190 1.48 7.75 -9.23
N PRO A 191 2.60 7.82 -8.48
CA PRO A 191 3.29 9.09 -8.24
C PRO A 191 4.21 9.52 -9.39
N HIS A 192 4.27 8.78 -10.49
CA HIS A 192 5.10 9.14 -11.64
C HIS A 192 4.43 10.20 -12.50
N ASP A 193 5.24 11.09 -13.06
CA ASP A 193 4.80 12.11 -13.99
C ASP A 193 5.10 11.66 -15.42
N ARG A 194 4.07 11.28 -16.16
CA ARG A 194 4.21 10.79 -17.53
C ARG A 194 4.88 11.82 -18.44
N GLY A 195 4.52 13.10 -18.30
CA GLY A 195 5.10 14.18 -19.12
C GLY A 195 6.61 14.30 -18.94
N MET A 196 7.14 14.07 -17.73
CA MET A 196 8.58 14.07 -17.50
C MET A 196 9.29 12.88 -18.17
N TYR A 197 8.67 11.69 -18.14
CA TYR A 197 9.23 10.53 -18.85
C TYR A 197 9.25 10.77 -20.36
N GLU A 198 8.17 11.28 -20.92
CA GLU A 198 8.06 11.59 -22.34
C GLU A 198 9.04 12.68 -22.76
N ALA A 199 9.22 13.72 -21.96
CA ALA A 199 10.16 14.82 -22.21
C ALA A 199 11.61 14.33 -22.36
N VAL A 200 12.03 13.35 -21.57
CA VAL A 200 13.38 12.76 -21.70
C VAL A 200 13.45 11.66 -22.76
N GLY A 201 12.33 11.36 -23.43
CA GLY A 201 12.25 10.31 -24.46
C GLY A 201 12.10 8.89 -23.89
N ARG A 202 11.72 8.75 -22.64
CA ARG A 202 11.45 7.45 -21.99
C ARG A 202 9.96 7.14 -21.98
N ARG A 203 9.63 5.86 -22.12
CA ARG A 203 8.27 5.38 -21.87
C ARG A 203 8.09 5.05 -20.41
N LEU A 204 7.07 5.63 -19.78
CA LEU A 204 6.67 5.21 -18.44
C LEU A 204 5.99 3.84 -18.53
N THR A 205 6.59 2.83 -17.90
CA THR A 205 5.97 1.51 -17.72
C THR A 205 5.51 1.42 -16.26
N PRO A 206 4.20 1.56 -15.99
CA PRO A 206 3.69 1.48 -14.63
C PRO A 206 3.86 0.05 -14.08
N GLY A 207 4.07 -0.06 -12.76
CA GLY A 207 3.96 -1.35 -12.08
C GLY A 207 2.50 -1.80 -12.00
N PRO A 208 2.24 -2.97 -11.39
CA PRO A 208 0.87 -3.41 -11.18
C PRO A 208 0.14 -2.40 -10.28
N ASP A 209 -1.06 -2.03 -10.68
CA ASP A 209 -1.92 -1.11 -9.95
C ASP A 209 -2.96 -1.84 -9.10
N TYR A 210 -3.94 -1.10 -8.57
CA TYR A 210 -4.96 -1.64 -7.68
C TYR A 210 -5.81 -2.76 -8.29
N ILE A 211 -5.96 -2.83 -9.61
CA ILE A 211 -6.75 -3.85 -10.29
C ILE A 211 -6.21 -5.26 -10.00
N TYR A 212 -4.88 -5.40 -10.00
CA TYR A 212 -4.24 -6.68 -9.66
C TYR A 212 -4.55 -7.11 -8.22
N THR A 213 -4.46 -6.18 -7.29
CA THR A 213 -4.74 -6.44 -5.87
C THR A 213 -6.22 -6.74 -5.66
N TYR A 214 -7.12 -5.95 -6.25
CA TYR A 214 -8.56 -6.11 -6.09
C TYR A 214 -9.08 -7.45 -6.67
N ASN A 215 -8.62 -7.81 -7.87
CA ASN A 215 -8.99 -9.08 -8.46
C ASN A 215 -8.40 -10.28 -7.71
N LEU A 216 -7.17 -10.14 -7.16
CA LEU A 216 -6.61 -11.18 -6.31
C LEU A 216 -7.39 -11.36 -5.01
N LEU A 217 -7.83 -10.27 -4.35
CA LEU A 217 -8.72 -10.35 -3.20
C LEU A 217 -10.00 -11.10 -3.54
N TYR A 218 -10.62 -10.80 -4.68
CA TYR A 218 -11.79 -11.51 -5.17
C TYR A 218 -11.51 -13.01 -5.40
N GLN A 219 -10.39 -13.38 -6.04
CA GLN A 219 -9.99 -14.80 -6.22
C GLN A 219 -9.73 -15.52 -4.89
N MET A 220 -9.36 -14.78 -3.84
CA MET A 220 -9.17 -15.33 -2.49
C MET A 220 -10.48 -15.43 -1.70
N GLY A 221 -11.63 -15.09 -2.31
CA GLY A 221 -12.93 -15.08 -1.66
C GLY A 221 -13.15 -13.90 -0.71
N ILE A 222 -12.31 -12.85 -0.82
CA ILE A 222 -12.39 -11.66 0.03
C ILE A 222 -13.23 -10.61 -0.67
N CYS A 223 -14.40 -10.29 -0.11
CA CYS A 223 -15.25 -9.20 -0.56
C CYS A 223 -14.75 -7.86 -0.01
N ALA A 224 -13.84 -7.20 -0.73
CA ALA A 224 -13.26 -5.96 -0.29
C ALA A 224 -14.08 -4.75 -0.75
N HIS A 225 -14.23 -3.77 0.15
CA HIS A 225 -14.66 -2.42 -0.22
C HIS A 225 -13.54 -1.71 -0.98
N LEU A 226 -13.89 -0.75 -1.83
CA LEU A 226 -12.95 0.04 -2.60
C LEU A 226 -13.31 1.53 -2.52
N SER A 227 -12.34 2.34 -2.13
CA SER A 227 -12.44 3.81 -2.13
C SER A 227 -11.20 4.42 -2.76
N PHE A 228 -11.27 5.68 -3.18
CA PHE A 228 -10.15 6.36 -3.82
C PHE A 228 -9.80 7.66 -3.09
N ILE A 229 -8.50 7.84 -2.83
CA ILE A 229 -7.93 9.10 -2.33
C ILE A 229 -7.26 9.80 -3.50
N LYS A 230 -7.54 11.09 -3.66
CA LYS A 230 -6.88 11.97 -4.60
C LYS A 230 -5.92 12.88 -3.85
N ASP A 231 -4.64 12.53 -3.89
CA ASP A 231 -3.56 13.22 -3.18
C ASP A 231 -2.94 14.26 -4.12
N TYR A 232 -3.10 15.53 -3.78
CA TYR A 232 -2.54 16.64 -4.53
C TYR A 232 -1.21 17.04 -3.93
N ARG A 233 -0.18 17.07 -4.77
CA ARG A 233 1.16 17.48 -4.38
C ARG A 233 1.66 18.60 -5.25
N GLN A 234 2.32 19.56 -4.64
CA GLN A 234 3.06 20.59 -5.33
C GLN A 234 4.47 20.63 -4.76
N GLU A 235 5.41 20.12 -5.53
CA GLU A 235 6.82 20.27 -5.19
C GLU A 235 7.23 21.72 -5.41
N SER A 236 8.07 22.24 -4.51
CA SER A 236 8.66 23.57 -4.61
C SER A 236 10.20 23.49 -4.46
N PHE A 237 10.90 24.27 -5.25
CA PHE A 237 12.35 24.27 -5.34
C PHE A 237 12.91 25.68 -5.11
N GLN A 238 14.14 25.78 -4.63
CA GLN A 238 14.82 27.06 -4.48
C GLN A 238 15.13 27.66 -5.85
N ASP A 239 15.58 26.83 -6.78
CA ASP A 239 15.98 27.22 -8.13
C ASP A 239 15.75 26.03 -9.12
N LEU A 240 16.07 26.27 -10.38
CA LEU A 240 15.97 25.29 -11.45
C LEU A 240 16.94 24.12 -11.25
N ASP A 241 18.13 24.36 -10.71
CA ASP A 241 19.14 23.32 -10.50
C ASP A 241 18.69 22.34 -9.40
N ALA A 242 18.08 22.86 -8.33
CA ALA A 242 17.47 22.02 -7.29
C ALA A 242 16.31 21.17 -7.84
N ALA A 243 15.50 21.72 -8.74
CA ALA A 243 14.45 20.95 -9.42
C ALA A 243 15.05 19.87 -10.32
N HIS A 244 16.06 20.22 -11.12
CA HIS A 244 16.74 19.29 -12.01
C HIS A 244 17.36 18.11 -11.23
N GLN A 245 18.09 18.38 -10.14
CA GLN A 245 18.68 17.34 -9.29
C GLN A 245 17.63 16.44 -8.65
N TYR A 246 16.48 16.99 -8.25
CA TYR A 246 15.37 16.21 -7.69
C TYR A 246 14.81 15.22 -8.73
N TYR A 247 14.52 15.69 -9.94
CA TYR A 247 13.92 14.86 -10.98
C TYR A 247 14.93 13.93 -11.65
N ASP A 248 16.21 14.28 -11.75
CA ASP A 248 17.29 13.37 -12.17
C ASP A 248 17.32 12.13 -11.27
N ARG A 249 17.31 12.33 -9.95
CA ARG A 249 17.25 11.22 -8.98
C ARG A 249 15.93 10.44 -9.05
N PHE A 250 14.81 11.11 -9.34
CA PHE A 250 13.50 10.50 -9.43
C PHE A 250 13.33 9.62 -10.67
N LEU A 251 13.86 10.06 -11.81
CA LEU A 251 13.83 9.34 -13.08
C LEU A 251 14.88 8.21 -13.16
N GLY A 252 15.85 8.21 -12.23
CA GLY A 252 16.99 7.29 -12.23
C GLY A 252 18.04 7.69 -13.27
N GLU A 253 19.19 7.06 -13.25
CA GLU A 253 20.36 7.39 -14.07
C GLU A 253 20.01 7.88 -15.49
N LEU A 254 20.15 9.19 -15.72
CA LEU A 254 19.94 9.82 -17.00
C LEU A 254 21.25 9.96 -17.77
N THR A 255 21.21 9.72 -19.07
CA THR A 255 22.30 10.09 -19.99
C THR A 255 22.43 11.61 -20.09
N ASN A 256 23.58 12.10 -20.57
CA ASN A 256 23.78 13.55 -20.76
C ASN A 256 22.71 14.18 -21.66
N SER A 257 22.30 13.49 -22.73
CA SER A 257 21.23 13.96 -23.62
C SER A 257 19.87 14.05 -22.91
N GLU A 258 19.54 13.07 -22.08
CA GLU A 258 18.30 13.09 -21.29
C GLU A 258 18.30 14.18 -20.23
N LYS A 259 19.46 14.46 -19.60
CA LYS A 259 19.62 15.58 -18.64
C LYS A 259 19.36 16.93 -19.32
N VAL A 260 19.85 17.12 -20.53
CA VAL A 260 19.56 18.33 -21.31
C VAL A 260 18.07 18.46 -21.60
N LYS A 261 17.42 17.38 -22.05
CA LYS A 261 15.97 17.36 -22.31
C LYS A 261 15.15 17.63 -21.06
N LEU A 262 15.53 17.03 -19.92
CA LEU A 262 14.90 17.29 -18.64
C LEU A 262 15.00 18.76 -18.24
N ARG A 263 16.18 19.36 -18.44
CA ARG A 263 16.41 20.78 -18.13
C ARG A 263 15.50 21.69 -18.97
N CYS A 264 15.46 21.48 -20.27
CA CYS A 264 14.57 22.25 -21.17
C CYS A 264 13.09 22.09 -20.76
N TYR A 265 12.67 20.88 -20.42
CA TYR A 265 11.29 20.64 -19.95
C TYR A 265 11.01 21.40 -18.65
N LEU A 266 11.92 21.37 -17.68
CA LEU A 266 11.74 22.05 -16.40
C LEU A 266 11.75 23.58 -16.56
N GLU A 267 12.60 24.13 -17.45
CA GLU A 267 12.60 25.57 -17.80
C GLU A 267 11.23 26.02 -18.35
N ASP A 268 10.59 25.19 -19.17
CA ASP A 268 9.24 25.46 -19.66
C ASP A 268 8.16 25.27 -18.59
N GLN A 269 8.25 24.21 -17.75
CA GLN A 269 7.18 23.82 -16.85
C GLN A 269 7.24 24.47 -15.46
N LEU A 270 8.34 25.12 -15.08
CA LEU A 270 8.48 25.79 -13.78
C LEU A 270 8.16 27.29 -13.87
N VAL A 271 7.53 27.78 -12.82
CA VAL A 271 7.24 29.23 -12.62
C VAL A 271 7.65 29.65 -11.21
N ALA A 272 8.16 30.86 -11.07
CA ALA A 272 8.43 31.45 -9.77
C ALA A 272 7.08 31.89 -9.10
N ARG A 273 6.86 31.40 -7.85
CA ARG A 273 5.74 31.81 -6.99
C ARG A 273 6.24 31.94 -5.55
N ASN A 274 6.02 33.10 -4.93
CA ASN A 274 6.39 33.36 -3.53
C ASN A 274 7.86 33.01 -3.23
N GLY A 275 8.79 33.40 -4.12
CA GLY A 275 10.23 33.15 -3.96
C GLY A 275 10.69 31.69 -4.15
N LYS A 276 9.81 30.82 -4.64
CA LYS A 276 10.12 29.41 -4.95
C LYS A 276 9.73 29.08 -6.38
N TRP A 277 10.39 28.08 -6.93
CA TRP A 277 10.03 27.51 -8.23
C TRP A 277 9.06 26.35 -8.03
N VAL A 278 7.94 26.35 -8.75
CA VAL A 278 6.88 25.33 -8.68
C VAL A 278 6.46 24.95 -10.10
N LEU A 279 5.99 23.72 -10.29
CA LEU A 279 5.38 23.31 -11.55
C LEU A 279 4.13 24.16 -11.85
N LYS A 280 3.91 24.52 -13.11
CA LYS A 280 2.73 25.21 -13.62
C LYS A 280 1.42 24.45 -13.28
N TYR A 281 1.51 23.13 -13.09
CA TYR A 281 0.40 22.25 -12.78
C TYR A 281 0.57 21.55 -11.43
N LYS A 282 -0.54 21.22 -10.79
CA LYS A 282 -0.54 20.39 -9.58
C LYS A 282 -0.57 18.93 -9.98
N ARG A 283 0.32 18.15 -9.41
CA ARG A 283 0.30 16.70 -9.59
C ARG A 283 -0.77 16.08 -8.68
N ALA A 284 -1.63 15.27 -9.28
CA ALA A 284 -2.61 14.49 -8.55
C ALA A 284 -2.25 13.01 -8.64
N THR A 285 -1.88 12.40 -7.51
CA THR A 285 -1.73 10.95 -7.39
C THR A 285 -3.03 10.36 -6.88
N ARG A 286 -3.54 9.31 -7.54
CA ARG A 286 -4.68 8.56 -7.03
C ARG A 286 -4.19 7.31 -6.32
N TRP A 287 -4.78 7.06 -5.16
CA TRP A 287 -4.54 5.86 -4.36
C TRP A 287 -5.86 5.12 -4.21
N ALA A 288 -5.87 3.82 -4.48
CA ALA A 288 -6.98 2.96 -4.15
C ALA A 288 -6.79 2.43 -2.73
N VAL A 289 -7.80 2.57 -1.91
CA VAL A 289 -7.88 1.99 -0.57
C VAL A 289 -8.88 0.85 -0.62
N MET A 290 -8.40 -0.36 -0.37
CA MET A 290 -9.21 -1.57 -0.28
C MET A 290 -9.23 -2.02 1.17
N TRP A 291 -10.42 -2.39 1.65
CA TRP A 291 -10.55 -2.88 3.01
C TRP A 291 -11.67 -3.91 3.14
N TRP A 292 -11.54 -4.78 4.12
CA TRP A 292 -12.54 -5.81 4.40
C TRP A 292 -12.61 -6.13 5.89
N GLU A 293 -13.75 -6.63 6.30
CA GLU A 293 -13.99 -7.17 7.63
C GLU A 293 -13.64 -8.65 7.65
N LYS A 294 -13.18 -9.13 8.80
CA LYS A 294 -13.05 -10.57 9.05
C LYS A 294 -14.34 -11.08 9.68
N GLU A 295 -14.85 -12.13 9.09
CA GLU A 295 -15.96 -12.91 9.65
C GLU A 295 -15.50 -13.85 10.77
#